data_991adbfe7fb60b4ac51d60d71b0400e3
#
_entry.id   991adbfe7fb60b4ac51d60d71b0400e3
#
_cell.length_a   1.000
_cell.length_b   1.000
_cell.length_c   1.000
_cell.angle_alpha   90.00
_cell.angle_beta   90.00
_cell.angle_gamma   90.00
#
_symmetry.space_group_name_H-M   'P 1'
#
loop_
_entity.id
_entity.type
_entity.pdbx_description
1 polymer ?
#
loop_
_entity_poly.entity_id
_entity_poly.type
_entity_poly.pdbx_seq_one_letter_code
_entity_poly.pdbx_strand_id
1 'polypeptide(L)'
;MYRFSHVKTVQYGEGGNLLLQGSVLRPPAELKALYGQAQCVYLDPPFMTGRTLSRKRPLGEKGWKKGTPTVKLEGFEDDFENEREYLRLLRKLVTVSRSLLRDEGIFYLHLDWRMSAQARLLCDKTFGKDAFLNEIIWSYESGGRSKRFFPRKHDTILMYARSDKYRFNLEKVGMPRQGNRKNHMARGVDENGRTYSSIKSNGKIYRYYDDEPVFPSDVWNDISILQQKDPERTGYATQKPMKLMERLLKPVAEPGELVVDLCCGSGTTLAAAQDLGLRYAGMDVSPAAVAVSWSRLKTENLRVLCPCGQDGAELLAEYDREKGRLRIHGLRISEGPLAEADPLDALESWETGHMEKDVFRPERTYRRSFQYPALVDEVRMAEAELPEAILTTDAAGVRRLYRLERSGGGNPEEG
;
A
#
# COMPACT_ATOMS: atom_id res chain seq x y z
N MET A 1 10.81 18.34 35.70
CA MET A 1 10.08 17.14 35.17
C MET A 1 9.97 17.33 33.68
N TYR A 2 10.27 16.32 32.88
CA TYR A 2 10.08 16.38 31.42
C TYR A 2 8.68 15.90 31.08
N ARG A 3 7.98 16.62 30.20
CA ARG A 3 6.64 16.27 29.74
C ARG A 3 6.63 16.22 28.21
N PHE A 4 5.92 15.27 27.65
CA PHE A 4 5.72 15.15 26.20
C PHE A 4 4.30 15.57 25.85
N SER A 5 4.16 16.62 25.03
CA SER A 5 2.87 17.11 24.54
C SER A 5 2.58 16.60 23.13
N HIS A 6 1.32 16.31 22.86
CA HIS A 6 0.86 15.79 21.57
C HIS A 6 0.84 16.85 20.46
N VAL A 7 1.27 16.48 19.25
CA VAL A 7 1.26 17.33 18.04
C VAL A 7 0.21 16.83 17.04
N LYS A 8 -0.61 17.75 16.50
CA LYS A 8 -1.80 17.40 15.69
C LYS A 8 -1.54 16.76 14.32
N THR A 9 -0.40 17.00 13.71
CA THR A 9 -0.08 16.47 12.37
C THR A 9 1.41 16.15 12.29
N VAL A 10 1.75 14.99 11.70
CA VAL A 10 3.14 14.60 11.46
C VAL A 10 3.40 14.58 9.97
N GLN A 11 4.43 15.30 9.53
CA GLN A 11 5.12 15.06 8.30
C GLN A 11 6.44 14.32 8.58
N TYR A 12 6.70 13.27 7.81
CA TYR A 12 7.91 12.47 7.91
C TYR A 12 8.63 12.48 6.57
N GLY A 13 9.91 12.88 6.56
CA GLY A 13 10.70 12.96 5.34
C GLY A 13 10.33 14.12 4.41
N GLU A 14 11.17 14.38 3.41
CA GLU A 14 10.99 15.43 2.39
C GLU A 14 11.13 14.89 0.97
N GLY A 15 11.02 13.57 0.80
CA GLY A 15 11.21 12.91 -0.48
C GLY A 15 10.19 13.27 -1.56
N GLY A 16 10.53 12.93 -2.79
CA GLY A 16 9.67 13.12 -3.96
C GLY A 16 8.51 12.12 -4.05
N ASN A 17 8.58 11.02 -3.28
CA ASN A 17 7.51 10.03 -3.16
C ASN A 17 6.59 10.38 -1.99
N LEU A 18 5.34 9.95 -2.06
CA LEU A 18 4.32 10.39 -1.12
C LEU A 18 3.49 9.21 -0.58
N LEU A 19 3.27 9.20 0.73
CA LEU A 19 2.31 8.30 1.38
C LEU A 19 1.39 9.12 2.28
N LEU A 20 0.09 9.04 2.03
CA LEU A 20 -0.93 9.84 2.69
C LEU A 20 -1.88 8.95 3.49
N GLN A 21 -2.16 9.32 4.72
CA GLN A 21 -3.38 8.88 5.38
C GLN A 21 -4.49 9.89 5.08
N GLY A 22 -5.51 9.47 4.34
CA GLY A 22 -6.56 10.40 3.94
C GLY A 22 -7.68 9.77 3.13
N SER A 23 -8.65 10.59 2.73
CA SER A 23 -9.82 10.15 1.98
C SER A 23 -9.98 10.92 0.67
N VAL A 24 -10.34 10.20 -0.39
CA VAL A 24 -10.70 10.82 -1.69
C VAL A 24 -11.96 11.68 -1.63
N LEU A 25 -12.78 11.52 -0.59
CA LEU A 25 -13.96 12.37 -0.39
C LEU A 25 -13.56 13.80 -0.08
N ARG A 26 -12.41 13.98 0.58
CA ARG A 26 -11.76 15.27 0.89
C ARG A 26 -10.27 15.19 0.52
N PRO A 27 -9.93 15.22 -0.80
CA PRO A 27 -8.54 15.04 -1.23
C PRO A 27 -7.61 16.07 -0.60
N PRO A 28 -6.51 15.64 0.04
CA PRO A 28 -5.49 16.54 0.58
C PRO A 28 -4.88 17.45 -0.50
N ALA A 29 -4.30 18.57 -0.09
CA ALA A 29 -3.65 19.52 -0.99
C ALA A 29 -2.48 18.87 -1.76
N GLU A 30 -1.73 18.01 -1.09
CA GLU A 30 -0.59 17.26 -1.63
C GLU A 30 -1.03 16.32 -2.77
N LEU A 31 -2.18 15.66 -2.62
CA LEU A 31 -2.73 14.84 -3.69
C LEU A 31 -3.20 15.70 -4.88
N LYS A 32 -3.82 16.84 -4.61
CA LYS A 32 -4.26 17.77 -5.68
C LYS A 32 -3.09 18.36 -6.45
N ALA A 33 -1.95 18.57 -5.78
CA ALA A 33 -0.72 19.02 -6.43
C ALA A 33 -0.18 18.03 -7.48
N LEU A 34 -0.63 16.75 -7.46
CA LEU A 34 -0.24 15.72 -8.42
C LEU A 34 -1.18 15.61 -9.64
N TYR A 35 -2.22 16.43 -9.73
CA TYR A 35 -3.16 16.40 -10.86
C TYR A 35 -2.43 16.65 -12.19
N GLY A 36 -2.74 15.80 -13.18
CA GLY A 36 -2.13 15.82 -14.49
C GLY A 36 -0.70 15.28 -14.57
N GLN A 37 -0.15 14.64 -13.52
CA GLN A 37 1.23 14.19 -13.47
C GLN A 37 1.40 12.67 -13.53
N ALA A 38 0.40 11.89 -13.15
CA ALA A 38 0.53 10.43 -13.06
C ALA A 38 0.57 9.77 -14.45
N GLN A 39 1.57 8.93 -14.67
CA GLN A 39 1.62 8.04 -15.83
C GLN A 39 0.71 6.84 -15.65
N CYS A 40 0.55 6.37 -14.43
CA CYS A 40 -0.33 5.26 -14.11
C CYS A 40 -1.09 5.54 -12.81
N VAL A 41 -2.38 5.25 -12.79
CA VAL A 41 -3.16 5.16 -11.56
C VAL A 41 -3.72 3.74 -11.49
N TYR A 42 -3.36 3.03 -10.42
CA TYR A 42 -3.94 1.76 -10.06
C TYR A 42 -4.90 1.96 -8.88
N LEU A 43 -6.03 1.31 -8.94
CA LEU A 43 -7.08 1.42 -7.93
C LEU A 43 -7.62 0.04 -7.58
N ASP A 44 -7.48 -0.36 -6.31
CA ASP A 44 -8.02 -1.59 -5.71
C ASP A 44 -8.95 -1.20 -4.55
N PRO A 45 -10.17 -0.71 -4.84
CA PRO A 45 -11.09 -0.22 -3.83
C PRO A 45 -11.74 -1.37 -3.07
N PRO A 46 -12.50 -1.13 -1.99
CA PRO A 46 -13.39 -2.12 -1.41
C PRO A 46 -14.26 -2.81 -2.48
N PHE A 47 -14.60 -4.10 -2.28
CA PHE A 47 -15.33 -4.90 -3.28
C PHE A 47 -16.82 -5.10 -2.96
N MET A 48 -17.32 -4.41 -1.93
CA MET A 48 -18.69 -4.56 -1.44
C MET A 48 -19.00 -6.02 -1.02
N THR A 49 -18.11 -6.59 -0.22
CA THR A 49 -18.24 -7.99 0.23
C THR A 49 -19.24 -8.17 1.36
N GLY A 50 -19.74 -7.08 1.95
CA GLY A 50 -20.60 -7.09 3.14
C GLY A 50 -19.86 -7.60 4.38
N ARG A 51 -18.57 -7.34 4.48
CA ARG A 51 -17.73 -7.79 5.59
C ARG A 51 -16.83 -6.67 6.08
N THR A 52 -16.85 -6.42 7.37
CA THR A 52 -15.77 -5.67 8.02
C THR A 52 -14.55 -6.59 8.09
N LEU A 53 -13.50 -6.26 7.37
CA LEU A 53 -12.25 -6.98 7.42
C LEU A 53 -11.54 -6.62 8.72
N SER A 54 -11.64 -7.50 9.70
CA SER A 54 -10.93 -7.33 10.97
C SER A 54 -9.70 -8.22 11.02
N ARG A 55 -8.65 -7.71 11.63
CA ARG A 55 -7.42 -8.45 11.88
C ARG A 55 -7.28 -8.68 13.39
N LYS A 56 -7.06 -9.92 13.79
CA LYS A 56 -6.58 -10.21 15.14
C LYS A 56 -5.08 -9.96 15.17
N ARG A 57 -4.64 -9.05 16.02
CA ARG A 57 -3.23 -8.79 16.24
C ARG A 57 -2.86 -9.25 17.64
N PRO A 58 -1.83 -10.09 17.81
CA PRO A 58 -1.27 -10.38 19.10
C PRO A 58 -0.69 -9.11 19.73
N LEU A 59 -0.87 -8.93 21.04
CA LEU A 59 -0.34 -7.81 21.80
C LEU A 59 0.93 -8.23 22.55
N GLY A 60 1.90 -7.31 22.60
CA GLY A 60 3.10 -7.44 23.40
C GLY A 60 4.05 -8.57 22.99
N GLU A 61 5.01 -8.88 23.86
CA GLU A 61 6.06 -9.87 23.61
C GLU A 61 5.55 -11.30 23.48
N LYS A 62 4.48 -11.63 24.20
CA LYS A 62 3.89 -12.98 24.20
C LYS A 62 3.05 -13.26 22.96
N GLY A 63 2.89 -12.28 22.08
CA GLY A 63 1.99 -12.26 20.92
C GLY A 63 2.09 -13.41 19.93
N TRP A 64 3.07 -14.26 20.07
CA TRP A 64 3.36 -15.36 19.14
C TRP A 64 3.17 -16.74 19.75
N LYS A 65 2.79 -16.83 21.03
CA LYS A 65 2.53 -18.10 21.73
C LYS A 65 1.03 -18.36 21.82
N LYS A 66 0.63 -19.63 21.84
CA LYS A 66 -0.77 -20.03 22.02
C LYS A 66 -1.30 -19.48 23.36
N GLY A 67 -2.42 -18.76 23.30
CA GLY A 67 -3.04 -18.14 24.51
C GLY A 67 -2.67 -16.67 24.75
N THR A 68 -1.95 -16.02 23.84
CA THR A 68 -1.62 -14.59 23.93
C THR A 68 -2.86 -13.71 23.79
N PRO A 69 -2.93 -12.59 24.52
CA PRO A 69 -3.93 -11.55 24.30
C PRO A 69 -3.89 -11.08 22.84
N THR A 70 -5.05 -11.00 22.21
CA THR A 70 -5.17 -10.47 20.86
C THR A 70 -6.17 -9.34 20.86
N VAL A 71 -5.83 -8.24 20.20
CA VAL A 71 -6.79 -7.19 19.89
C VAL A 71 -7.39 -7.44 18.52
N LYS A 72 -8.70 -7.23 18.38
CA LYS A 72 -9.38 -7.20 17.11
C LYS A 72 -9.28 -5.78 16.57
N LEU A 73 -8.41 -5.57 15.61
CA LEU A 73 -8.32 -4.31 14.90
C LEU A 73 -9.35 -4.33 13.77
N GLU A 74 -10.16 -3.32 13.72
CA GLU A 74 -11.00 -3.07 12.56
C GLU A 74 -10.08 -2.66 11.41
N GLY A 75 -10.13 -3.41 10.32
CA GLY A 75 -9.45 -3.08 9.08
C GLY A 75 -10.22 -1.98 8.35
N PHE A 76 -10.45 -2.16 7.07
CA PHE A 76 -11.39 -1.30 6.36
C PHE A 76 -12.79 -1.96 6.34
N GLU A 77 -13.82 -1.13 6.46
CA GLU A 77 -15.19 -1.54 6.25
C GLU A 77 -15.42 -1.76 4.76
N ASP A 78 -15.70 -3.01 4.39
CA ASP A 78 -16.17 -3.39 3.06
C ASP A 78 -17.69 -3.71 3.13
N ASP A 79 -18.33 -3.04 4.07
CA ASP A 79 -19.76 -3.11 4.35
C ASP A 79 -20.37 -1.72 4.08
N PHE A 80 -21.24 -1.67 3.07
CA PHE A 80 -21.93 -0.46 2.65
C PHE A 80 -23.41 -0.67 2.87
N GLU A 81 -24.13 0.32 3.33
CA GLU A 81 -25.58 0.25 3.55
C GLU A 81 -26.30 -0.20 2.27
N ASN A 82 -25.83 0.24 1.11
CA ASN A 82 -26.40 -0.11 -0.19
C ASN A 82 -25.43 0.14 -1.35
N GLU A 83 -25.75 -0.42 -2.52
CA GLU A 83 -24.97 -0.27 -3.76
C GLU A 83 -24.80 1.20 -4.18
N ARG A 84 -25.79 2.07 -3.90
CA ARG A 84 -25.75 3.48 -4.27
C ARG A 84 -24.65 4.24 -3.52
N GLU A 85 -24.45 3.93 -2.26
CA GLU A 85 -23.38 4.50 -1.43
C GLU A 85 -22.01 4.07 -1.97
N TYR A 86 -21.83 2.78 -2.20
CA TYR A 86 -20.61 2.25 -2.81
C TYR A 86 -20.30 2.91 -4.15
N LEU A 87 -21.28 3.01 -5.05
CA LEU A 87 -21.08 3.65 -6.36
C LEU A 87 -20.77 5.15 -6.27
N ARG A 88 -21.22 5.84 -5.19
CA ARG A 88 -20.83 7.23 -4.92
C ARG A 88 -19.34 7.32 -4.60
N LEU A 89 -18.83 6.45 -3.72
CA LEU A 89 -17.42 6.37 -3.40
C LEU A 89 -16.59 6.03 -4.64
N LEU A 90 -16.98 4.96 -5.36
CA LEU A 90 -16.29 4.50 -6.56
C LEU A 90 -16.22 5.61 -7.64
N ARG A 91 -17.32 6.34 -7.85
CA ARG A 91 -17.35 7.49 -8.77
C ARG A 91 -16.33 8.56 -8.37
N LYS A 92 -16.22 8.87 -7.08
CA LYS A 92 -15.26 9.86 -6.59
C LYS A 92 -13.82 9.37 -6.81
N LEU A 93 -13.52 8.11 -6.49
CA LEU A 93 -12.23 7.47 -6.73
C LEU A 93 -11.85 7.54 -8.22
N VAL A 94 -12.72 7.10 -9.12
CA VAL A 94 -12.48 7.10 -10.58
C VAL A 94 -12.30 8.52 -11.12
N THR A 95 -13.09 9.50 -10.64
CA THR A 95 -12.97 10.90 -11.07
C THR A 95 -11.64 11.51 -10.62
N VAL A 96 -11.21 11.28 -9.38
CA VAL A 96 -9.92 11.76 -8.88
C VAL A 96 -8.77 11.06 -9.63
N SER A 97 -8.87 9.75 -9.86
CA SER A 97 -7.88 9.01 -10.66
C SER A 97 -7.70 9.60 -12.05
N ARG A 98 -8.81 9.93 -12.74
CA ARG A 98 -8.75 10.59 -14.06
C ARG A 98 -8.07 11.96 -13.99
N SER A 99 -8.30 12.71 -12.91
CA SER A 99 -7.68 14.03 -12.73
C SER A 99 -6.18 13.96 -12.45
N LEU A 100 -5.71 12.86 -11.84
CA LEU A 100 -4.29 12.61 -11.58
C LEU A 100 -3.50 12.28 -12.84
N LEU A 101 -4.13 11.62 -13.82
CA LEU A 101 -3.47 11.16 -15.03
C LEU A 101 -3.06 12.29 -15.95
N ARG A 102 -1.84 12.21 -16.48
CA ARG A 102 -1.38 12.99 -17.65
C ARG A 102 -1.98 12.40 -18.93
N ASP A 103 -1.85 13.09 -20.06
CA ASP A 103 -2.50 12.70 -21.32
C ASP A 103 -2.11 11.29 -21.81
N GLU A 104 -0.84 10.87 -21.65
CA GLU A 104 -0.39 9.52 -22.02
C GLU A 104 -0.69 8.47 -20.96
N GLY A 105 -1.39 8.84 -19.89
CA GLY A 105 -1.58 8.01 -18.70
C GLY A 105 -2.59 6.88 -18.87
N ILE A 106 -2.38 5.83 -18.06
CA ILE A 106 -3.22 4.64 -17.99
C ILE A 106 -3.84 4.51 -16.61
N PHE A 107 -5.11 4.12 -16.60
CA PHE A 107 -5.89 3.80 -15.41
C PHE A 107 -6.19 2.30 -15.35
N TYR A 108 -5.94 1.69 -14.18
CA TYR A 108 -6.36 0.34 -13.84
C TYR A 108 -7.34 0.37 -12.68
N LEU A 109 -8.48 -0.32 -12.84
CA LEU A 109 -9.46 -0.54 -11.79
C LEU A 109 -9.61 -2.04 -11.54
N HIS A 110 -9.17 -2.49 -10.37
CA HIS A 110 -9.21 -3.89 -9.95
C HIS A 110 -10.46 -4.14 -9.09
N LEU A 111 -11.24 -5.12 -9.45
CA LEU A 111 -12.48 -5.48 -8.77
C LEU A 111 -12.73 -6.99 -8.87
N ASP A 112 -13.54 -7.51 -7.98
CA ASP A 112 -14.12 -8.83 -8.15
C ASP A 112 -15.42 -8.78 -8.98
N TRP A 113 -16.04 -9.94 -9.13
CA TRP A 113 -17.26 -10.14 -9.91
C TRP A 113 -18.47 -9.33 -9.44
N ARG A 114 -18.51 -8.84 -8.17
CA ARG A 114 -19.68 -8.18 -7.58
C ARG A 114 -20.00 -6.87 -8.28
N MET A 115 -19.00 -6.06 -8.48
CA MET A 115 -19.18 -4.67 -8.93
C MET A 115 -18.50 -4.37 -10.27
N SER A 116 -17.85 -5.33 -10.92
CA SER A 116 -17.13 -5.13 -12.18
C SER A 116 -18.01 -4.54 -13.30
N ALA A 117 -19.24 -5.01 -13.44
CA ALA A 117 -20.16 -4.53 -14.47
C ALA A 117 -20.58 -3.06 -14.27
N GLN A 118 -20.97 -2.71 -13.04
CA GLN A 118 -21.35 -1.34 -12.68
C GLN A 118 -20.14 -0.39 -12.77
N ALA A 119 -18.98 -0.86 -12.34
CA ALA A 119 -17.72 -0.12 -12.44
C ALA A 119 -17.33 0.14 -13.89
N ARG A 120 -17.50 -0.82 -14.80
CA ARG A 120 -17.29 -0.64 -16.24
C ARG A 120 -18.16 0.49 -16.79
N LEU A 121 -19.47 0.48 -16.51
CA LEU A 121 -20.40 1.53 -16.95
C LEU A 121 -20.02 2.90 -16.36
N LEU A 122 -19.52 2.93 -15.12
CA LEU A 122 -19.07 4.15 -14.46
C LEU A 122 -17.80 4.70 -15.12
N CYS A 123 -16.83 3.84 -15.42
CA CYS A 123 -15.61 4.21 -16.12
C CYS A 123 -15.89 4.70 -17.56
N ASP A 124 -16.78 4.04 -18.29
CA ASP A 124 -17.23 4.46 -19.61
C ASP A 124 -17.83 5.88 -19.62
N LYS A 125 -18.58 6.24 -18.55
CA LYS A 125 -19.09 7.60 -18.36
C LYS A 125 -18.01 8.62 -18.02
N THR A 126 -16.96 8.20 -17.34
CA THR A 126 -15.92 9.09 -16.83
C THR A 126 -14.80 9.32 -17.85
N PHE A 127 -14.32 8.25 -18.49
CA PHE A 127 -13.23 8.27 -19.45
C PHE A 127 -13.68 8.39 -20.90
N GLY A 128 -14.88 7.92 -21.22
CA GLY A 128 -15.38 7.68 -22.58
C GLY A 128 -15.28 6.18 -22.91
N LYS A 129 -16.22 5.69 -23.74
CA LYS A 129 -16.22 4.26 -24.16
C LYS A 129 -15.01 3.91 -25.00
N ASP A 130 -14.55 4.83 -25.85
CA ASP A 130 -13.42 4.63 -26.75
C ASP A 130 -12.06 4.62 -26.00
N ALA A 131 -12.04 5.10 -24.77
CA ALA A 131 -10.87 5.05 -23.88
C ALA A 131 -10.65 3.68 -23.24
N PHE A 132 -11.60 2.76 -23.35
CA PHE A 132 -11.46 1.40 -22.84
C PHE A 132 -10.47 0.60 -23.68
N LEU A 133 -9.47 -0.01 -23.01
CA LEU A 133 -8.43 -0.77 -23.68
C LEU A 133 -8.58 -2.28 -23.48
N ASN A 134 -8.67 -2.73 -22.23
CA ASN A 134 -8.79 -4.16 -21.89
C ASN A 134 -9.66 -4.40 -20.66
N GLU A 135 -10.24 -5.57 -20.60
CA GLU A 135 -10.70 -6.25 -19.41
C GLU A 135 -9.76 -7.45 -19.15
N ILE A 136 -8.89 -7.30 -18.14
CA ILE A 136 -7.92 -8.33 -17.79
C ILE A 136 -8.56 -9.24 -16.75
N ILE A 137 -8.59 -10.53 -17.00
CA ILE A 137 -9.06 -11.56 -16.09
C ILE A 137 -7.86 -12.18 -15.38
N TRP A 138 -7.65 -11.82 -14.12
CA TRP A 138 -6.65 -12.47 -13.29
C TRP A 138 -7.27 -13.65 -12.56
N SER A 139 -6.98 -14.87 -13.03
CA SER A 139 -7.51 -16.10 -12.47
C SER A 139 -6.51 -16.80 -11.56
N TYR A 140 -7.02 -17.49 -10.54
CA TYR A 140 -6.22 -18.18 -9.54
C TYR A 140 -6.87 -19.51 -9.13
N GLU A 141 -6.05 -20.53 -8.83
CA GLU A 141 -6.55 -21.88 -8.51
C GLU A 141 -7.07 -22.02 -7.09
N SER A 142 -6.54 -21.25 -6.14
CA SER A 142 -6.97 -21.26 -4.73
C SER A 142 -8.27 -20.50 -4.54
N GLY A 143 -9.01 -20.84 -3.49
CA GLY A 143 -10.26 -20.20 -3.16
C GLY A 143 -11.45 -21.16 -3.06
N GLY A 144 -12.62 -20.58 -2.86
CA GLY A 144 -13.85 -21.27 -2.46
C GLY A 144 -14.22 -22.50 -3.32
N ARG A 145 -14.83 -23.47 -2.65
CA ARG A 145 -15.48 -24.61 -3.30
C ARG A 145 -16.97 -24.38 -3.28
N SER A 146 -17.64 -24.57 -4.40
CA SER A 146 -19.10 -24.52 -4.48
C SER A 146 -19.62 -25.77 -5.17
N LYS A 147 -20.76 -26.28 -4.67
CA LYS A 147 -21.52 -27.36 -5.33
C LYS A 147 -22.79 -26.81 -6.01
N ARG A 148 -23.12 -25.54 -5.84
CA ARG A 148 -24.37 -24.91 -6.32
C ARG A 148 -24.16 -24.09 -7.60
N PHE A 149 -22.91 -23.65 -7.85
CA PHE A 149 -22.47 -22.87 -9.03
C PHE A 149 -20.98 -23.07 -9.25
N PHE A 150 -20.46 -22.63 -10.38
CA PHE A 150 -19.03 -22.68 -10.65
C PHE A 150 -18.24 -21.82 -9.65
N PRO A 151 -17.16 -22.34 -9.01
CA PRO A 151 -16.35 -21.55 -8.10
C PRO A 151 -15.80 -20.29 -8.77
N ARG A 152 -15.98 -19.16 -8.11
CA ARG A 152 -15.48 -17.85 -8.57
C ARG A 152 -14.01 -17.74 -8.21
N LYS A 153 -13.14 -17.76 -9.22
CA LYS A 153 -11.69 -17.86 -9.05
C LYS A 153 -10.97 -16.85 -9.95
N HIS A 154 -11.50 -15.64 -10.03
CA HIS A 154 -10.86 -14.56 -10.75
C HIS A 154 -11.27 -13.21 -10.19
N ASP A 155 -10.41 -12.25 -10.40
CA ASP A 155 -10.69 -10.83 -10.31
C ASP A 155 -10.60 -10.22 -11.71
N THR A 156 -11.22 -9.06 -11.89
CA THR A 156 -11.27 -8.32 -13.13
C THR A 156 -10.50 -7.01 -12.97
N ILE A 157 -9.59 -6.70 -13.91
CA ILE A 157 -8.88 -5.43 -13.96
C ILE A 157 -9.27 -4.70 -15.24
N LEU A 158 -10.03 -3.62 -15.09
CA LEU A 158 -10.40 -2.75 -16.21
C LEU A 158 -9.27 -1.79 -16.52
N MET A 159 -8.89 -1.70 -17.79
CA MET A 159 -7.84 -0.82 -18.28
C MET A 159 -8.41 0.27 -19.16
N TYR A 160 -8.13 1.53 -18.84
CA TYR A 160 -8.55 2.71 -19.58
C TYR A 160 -7.37 3.63 -19.89
N ALA A 161 -7.41 4.25 -21.07
CA ALA A 161 -6.52 5.34 -21.42
C ALA A 161 -7.05 6.69 -20.93
N ARG A 162 -6.15 7.64 -20.62
CA ARG A 162 -6.55 9.04 -20.35
C ARG A 162 -6.95 9.77 -21.62
N SER A 163 -6.25 9.51 -22.74
CA SER A 163 -6.50 10.03 -24.09
C SER A 163 -6.00 9.02 -25.14
N ASP A 164 -6.14 9.36 -26.42
CA ASP A 164 -5.61 8.59 -27.56
C ASP A 164 -4.08 8.60 -27.66
N LYS A 165 -3.40 9.45 -26.88
CA LYS A 165 -1.93 9.53 -26.80
C LYS A 165 -1.34 8.57 -25.76
N TYR A 166 -2.12 7.62 -25.24
CA TYR A 166 -1.66 6.71 -24.21
C TYR A 166 -0.42 5.92 -24.64
N ARG A 167 0.45 5.60 -23.66
CA ARG A 167 1.65 4.81 -23.90
C ARG A 167 1.51 3.42 -23.32
N PHE A 168 1.76 2.43 -24.17
CA PHE A 168 1.76 1.03 -23.79
C PHE A 168 2.80 0.25 -24.60
N ASN A 169 3.74 -0.42 -23.92
CA ASN A 169 4.78 -1.24 -24.55
C ASN A 169 4.70 -2.68 -24.06
N LEU A 170 4.05 -3.55 -24.85
CA LEU A 170 3.85 -4.95 -24.52
C LEU A 170 5.17 -5.74 -24.46
N GLU A 171 6.23 -5.30 -25.17
CA GLU A 171 7.53 -5.99 -25.19
C GLU A 171 8.18 -6.10 -23.82
N LYS A 172 7.91 -5.14 -22.93
CA LYS A 172 8.43 -5.12 -21.55
C LYS A 172 7.91 -6.25 -20.65
N VAL A 173 6.87 -6.95 -21.07
CA VAL A 173 6.27 -8.08 -20.34
C VAL A 173 6.32 -9.37 -21.13
N GLY A 174 7.16 -9.44 -22.15
CA GLY A 174 7.44 -10.66 -22.90
C GLY A 174 7.99 -11.76 -22.00
N MET A 175 7.51 -12.97 -22.19
CA MET A 175 7.92 -14.16 -21.43
C MET A 175 8.63 -15.13 -22.35
N PRO A 176 9.61 -15.90 -21.84
CA PRO A 176 10.23 -16.98 -22.62
C PRO A 176 9.16 -17.94 -23.12
N ARG A 177 9.27 -18.35 -24.37
CA ARG A 177 8.38 -19.36 -24.94
C ARG A 177 8.61 -20.69 -24.21
N GLN A 178 7.63 -21.15 -23.44
CA GLN A 178 7.71 -22.44 -22.71
C GLN A 178 7.19 -23.58 -23.55
N GLY A 179 8.02 -24.63 -23.70
CA GLY A 179 7.65 -25.99 -24.08
C GLY A 179 7.20 -26.22 -25.51
N ASN A 180 7.17 -27.50 -25.88
CA ASN A 180 6.59 -27.96 -27.14
C ASN A 180 5.07 -27.72 -27.14
N ARG A 181 4.62 -26.72 -27.88
CA ARG A 181 3.19 -26.57 -28.16
C ARG A 181 2.71 -27.83 -28.89
N LYS A 182 1.76 -28.54 -28.31
CA LYS A 182 1.00 -29.61 -28.98
C LYS A 182 0.02 -29.01 -30.01
N ASN A 183 0.52 -28.15 -30.90
CA ASN A 183 -0.28 -27.55 -31.95
C ASN A 183 0.12 -28.22 -33.26
N HIS A 184 -0.78 -28.29 -34.23
CA HIS A 184 -0.55 -28.78 -35.60
C HIS A 184 0.38 -27.85 -36.42
N MET A 185 1.39 -27.25 -35.79
CA MET A 185 2.38 -26.39 -36.41
C MET A 185 3.56 -27.23 -36.92
N ALA A 186 4.01 -26.99 -38.15
CA ALA A 186 5.23 -27.59 -38.65
C ALA A 186 6.46 -26.96 -37.97
N ARG A 187 7.43 -27.81 -37.59
CA ARG A 187 8.72 -27.37 -37.06
C ARG A 187 9.72 -27.21 -38.20
N GLY A 188 10.56 -26.19 -38.11
CA GLY A 188 11.61 -25.90 -39.06
C GLY A 188 12.81 -25.21 -38.40
N VAL A 189 13.89 -25.17 -39.17
CA VAL A 189 15.10 -24.39 -38.87
C VAL A 189 15.32 -23.46 -40.04
N ASP A 190 15.62 -22.22 -39.79
CA ASP A 190 15.94 -21.26 -40.85
C ASP A 190 17.42 -21.35 -41.28
N GLU A 191 17.81 -20.57 -42.25
CA GLU A 191 19.18 -20.50 -42.81
C GLU A 191 20.24 -20.05 -41.79
N ASN A 192 19.83 -19.39 -40.67
CA ASN A 192 20.69 -18.94 -39.58
C ASN A 192 20.73 -19.95 -38.41
N GLY A 193 20.12 -21.11 -38.55
CA GLY A 193 20.06 -22.15 -37.51
C GLY A 193 19.01 -21.89 -36.41
N ARG A 194 18.15 -20.86 -36.55
CA ARG A 194 17.09 -20.57 -35.55
C ARG A 194 15.93 -21.54 -35.75
N THR A 195 15.50 -22.18 -34.68
CA THR A 195 14.32 -23.06 -34.68
C THR A 195 13.01 -22.27 -34.61
N TYR A 196 12.03 -22.70 -35.37
CA TYR A 196 10.70 -22.08 -35.38
C TYR A 196 9.58 -23.09 -35.53
N SER A 197 8.38 -22.68 -35.12
CA SER A 197 7.12 -23.32 -35.48
C SER A 197 6.40 -22.49 -36.54
N SER A 198 5.77 -23.11 -37.53
CA SER A 198 5.06 -22.39 -38.60
C SER A 198 3.64 -22.92 -38.82
N ILE A 199 2.77 -22.02 -39.21
CA ILE A 199 1.39 -22.30 -39.63
C ILE A 199 1.08 -21.55 -40.92
N LYS A 200 0.35 -22.20 -41.82
CA LYS A 200 -0.18 -21.53 -43.01
C LYS A 200 -1.60 -21.07 -42.73
N SER A 201 -1.85 -19.78 -42.88
CA SER A 201 -3.16 -19.16 -42.71
C SER A 201 -3.39 -18.13 -43.83
N ASN A 202 -4.55 -18.19 -44.49
CA ASN A 202 -4.91 -17.29 -45.60
C ASN A 202 -3.82 -17.17 -46.69
N GLY A 203 -3.20 -18.29 -47.05
CA GLY A 203 -2.15 -18.34 -48.05
C GLY A 203 -0.77 -17.87 -47.61
N LYS A 204 -0.63 -17.29 -46.43
CA LYS A 204 0.63 -16.82 -45.84
C LYS A 204 1.16 -17.80 -44.81
N ILE A 205 2.50 -17.96 -44.74
CA ILE A 205 3.19 -18.76 -43.71
C ILE A 205 3.64 -17.81 -42.62
N TYR A 206 3.17 -18.04 -41.40
CA TYR A 206 3.61 -17.35 -40.21
C TYR A 206 4.62 -18.23 -39.48
N ARG A 207 5.79 -17.66 -39.15
CA ARG A 207 6.85 -18.30 -38.39
C ARG A 207 6.92 -17.72 -37.00
N TYR A 208 7.06 -18.57 -35.98
CA TYR A 208 7.17 -18.23 -34.58
C TYR A 208 8.46 -18.83 -34.06
N TYR A 209 9.48 -18.03 -33.86
CA TYR A 209 10.78 -18.49 -33.42
C TYR A 209 10.76 -18.83 -31.91
N ASP A 210 11.55 -19.88 -31.54
CA ASP A 210 11.59 -20.37 -30.17
C ASP A 210 12.29 -19.38 -29.21
N ASP A 211 13.20 -18.56 -29.73
CA ASP A 211 13.95 -17.51 -29.05
C ASP A 211 13.16 -16.18 -28.94
N GLU A 212 12.01 -16.07 -29.57
CA GLU A 212 11.17 -14.88 -29.47
C GLU A 212 10.23 -14.98 -28.27
N PRO A 213 10.02 -13.87 -27.56
CA PRO A 213 9.13 -13.84 -26.41
C PRO A 213 7.68 -14.09 -26.81
N VAL A 214 6.92 -14.65 -25.86
CA VAL A 214 5.45 -14.72 -25.95
C VAL A 214 4.88 -13.64 -25.04
N PHE A 215 3.90 -12.92 -25.56
CA PHE A 215 3.22 -11.88 -24.79
C PHE A 215 2.00 -12.45 -24.05
N PRO A 216 1.73 -11.98 -22.81
CA PRO A 216 0.54 -12.38 -22.10
C PRO A 216 -0.72 -11.91 -22.83
N SER A 217 -1.76 -12.75 -22.84
CA SER A 217 -3.12 -12.35 -23.23
C SER A 217 -3.76 -11.52 -22.11
N ASP A 218 -5.03 -11.22 -22.25
CA ASP A 218 -5.86 -10.59 -21.22
C ASP A 218 -6.39 -11.56 -20.15
N VAL A 219 -6.10 -12.87 -20.27
CA VAL A 219 -6.41 -13.87 -19.24
C VAL A 219 -5.12 -14.38 -18.61
N TRP A 220 -4.91 -14.02 -17.33
CA TRP A 220 -3.70 -14.35 -16.57
C TRP A 220 -3.97 -15.44 -15.54
N ASN A 221 -3.35 -16.59 -15.73
CA ASN A 221 -3.43 -17.74 -14.84
C ASN A 221 -2.05 -18.19 -14.31
N ASP A 222 -1.01 -17.44 -14.64
CA ASP A 222 0.38 -17.71 -14.31
C ASP A 222 0.90 -16.88 -13.12
N ILE A 223 0.04 -16.04 -12.54
CA ILE A 223 0.30 -15.26 -11.32
C ILE A 223 -0.63 -15.77 -10.22
N SER A 224 -0.07 -16.49 -9.25
CA SER A 224 -0.83 -16.99 -8.12
C SER A 224 -1.14 -15.90 -7.09
N ILE A 225 -2.24 -16.04 -6.34
CA ILE A 225 -2.46 -15.25 -5.12
C ILE A 225 -1.46 -15.68 -4.04
N LEU A 226 -1.16 -14.74 -3.12
CA LEU A 226 -0.25 -15.01 -2.02
C LEU A 226 -0.81 -16.06 -1.06
N GLN A 227 -0.05 -17.12 -0.83
CA GLN A 227 -0.39 -18.18 0.13
C GLN A 227 -0.06 -17.74 1.56
N GLN A 228 -0.60 -18.43 2.59
CA GLN A 228 -0.39 -18.05 3.99
C GLN A 228 1.08 -17.96 4.44
N LYS A 229 1.94 -18.79 3.87
CA LYS A 229 3.37 -18.87 4.22
C LYS A 229 4.26 -18.16 3.20
N ASP A 230 3.69 -17.39 2.29
CA ASP A 230 4.46 -16.66 1.29
C ASP A 230 5.34 -15.61 1.98
N PRO A 231 6.66 -15.58 1.71
CA PRO A 231 7.59 -14.63 2.32
C PRO A 231 7.26 -13.17 2.00
N GLU A 232 6.55 -12.91 0.89
CA GLU A 232 6.08 -11.59 0.50
C GLU A 232 4.99 -11.03 1.43
N ARG A 233 4.33 -11.90 2.22
CA ARG A 233 3.19 -11.47 3.03
C ARG A 233 3.58 -10.54 4.17
N THR A 234 2.96 -9.37 4.19
CA THR A 234 3.01 -8.42 5.31
C THR A 234 2.00 -8.73 6.42
N GLY A 235 1.11 -9.71 6.17
CA GLY A 235 -0.04 -10.01 7.03
C GLY A 235 -1.25 -9.10 6.80
N TYR A 236 -1.22 -8.18 5.84
CA TYR A 236 -2.40 -7.44 5.39
C TYR A 236 -3.33 -8.38 4.60
N ALA A 237 -4.64 -8.35 4.89
CA ALA A 237 -5.57 -9.41 4.45
C ALA A 237 -5.73 -9.47 2.92
N THR A 238 -5.74 -8.33 2.24
CA THR A 238 -6.03 -8.18 0.81
C THR A 238 -4.79 -7.88 -0.03
N GLN A 239 -3.60 -8.20 0.48
CA GLN A 239 -2.34 -7.95 -0.23
C GLN A 239 -2.32 -8.63 -1.59
N LYS A 240 -2.05 -7.85 -2.64
CA LYS A 240 -1.80 -8.35 -3.99
C LYS A 240 -0.34 -8.79 -4.17
N PRO A 241 -0.03 -9.74 -5.06
CA PRO A 241 1.35 -10.14 -5.33
C PRO A 241 2.14 -9.08 -6.11
N MET A 242 3.43 -8.91 -5.80
CA MET A 242 4.35 -8.00 -6.50
C MET A 242 4.36 -8.24 -8.01
N LYS A 243 4.39 -9.50 -8.41
CA LYS A 243 4.37 -9.94 -9.82
C LYS A 243 3.18 -9.38 -10.63
N LEU A 244 2.02 -9.24 -9.98
CA LEU A 244 0.83 -8.66 -10.60
C LEU A 244 1.07 -7.17 -10.88
N MET A 245 1.57 -6.43 -9.89
CA MET A 245 1.86 -5.00 -10.03
C MET A 245 2.96 -4.75 -11.06
N GLU A 246 4.02 -5.53 -11.04
CA GLU A 246 5.09 -5.42 -12.03
C GLU A 246 4.56 -5.60 -13.47
N ARG A 247 3.70 -6.60 -13.71
CA ARG A 247 3.12 -6.84 -15.03
C ARG A 247 2.21 -5.69 -15.49
N LEU A 248 1.51 -5.03 -14.57
CA LEU A 248 0.68 -3.87 -14.88
C LEU A 248 1.52 -2.61 -15.13
N LEU A 249 2.58 -2.40 -14.38
CA LEU A 249 3.35 -1.15 -14.41
C LEU A 249 4.41 -1.12 -15.52
N LYS A 250 5.13 -2.22 -15.76
CA LYS A 250 6.23 -2.29 -16.75
C LYS A 250 5.83 -1.80 -18.16
N PRO A 251 4.67 -2.16 -18.72
CA PRO A 251 4.32 -1.73 -20.08
C PRO A 251 3.88 -0.26 -20.18
N VAL A 252 3.56 0.38 -19.08
CA VAL A 252 2.93 1.71 -19.11
C VAL A 252 3.82 2.83 -18.56
N ALA A 253 4.83 2.51 -17.74
CA ALA A 253 5.66 3.51 -17.07
C ALA A 253 7.16 3.27 -17.29
N GLU A 254 7.91 4.39 -17.32
CA GLU A 254 9.38 4.44 -17.36
C GLU A 254 9.95 4.92 -16.03
N PRO A 255 11.21 4.57 -15.68
CA PRO A 255 11.86 5.08 -14.48
C PRO A 255 11.72 6.60 -14.33
N GLY A 256 11.43 7.06 -13.12
CA GLY A 256 11.19 8.46 -12.79
C GLY A 256 9.75 8.95 -13.02
N GLU A 257 8.88 8.19 -13.69
CA GLU A 257 7.47 8.55 -13.88
C GLU A 257 6.61 8.20 -12.68
N LEU A 258 5.52 8.93 -12.48
CA LEU A 258 4.66 8.85 -11.30
C LEU A 258 3.58 7.77 -11.45
N VAL A 259 3.53 6.88 -10.47
CA VAL A 259 2.43 5.93 -10.24
C VAL A 259 1.64 6.34 -9.00
N VAL A 260 0.31 6.30 -9.05
CA VAL A 260 -0.55 6.64 -7.92
C VAL A 260 -1.48 5.48 -7.58
N ASP A 261 -1.65 5.24 -6.27
CA ASP A 261 -2.61 4.28 -5.72
C ASP A 261 -3.42 4.93 -4.59
N LEU A 262 -4.73 5.11 -4.81
CA LEU A 262 -5.61 5.80 -3.87
C LEU A 262 -6.23 4.90 -2.80
N CYS A 263 -5.99 3.58 -2.87
CA CYS A 263 -6.41 2.57 -1.91
C CYS A 263 -5.24 1.61 -1.66
N CYS A 264 -4.07 2.15 -1.28
CA CYS A 264 -2.80 1.44 -1.38
C CYS A 264 -2.65 0.22 -0.42
N GLY A 265 -3.51 0.09 0.57
CA GLY A 265 -3.56 -1.07 1.47
C GLY A 265 -2.19 -1.44 2.05
N SER A 266 -1.65 -2.58 1.64
CA SER A 266 -0.31 -3.04 2.04
C SER A 266 0.85 -2.40 1.28
N GLY A 267 0.58 -1.47 0.37
CA GLY A 267 1.59 -0.76 -0.42
C GLY A 267 2.27 -1.58 -1.51
N THR A 268 1.63 -2.64 -2.02
CA THR A 268 2.25 -3.49 -3.06
C THR A 268 2.53 -2.71 -4.33
N THR A 269 1.61 -1.86 -4.78
CA THR A 269 1.79 -0.99 -5.95
C THR A 269 2.96 -0.05 -5.78
N LEU A 270 3.10 0.54 -4.57
CA LEU A 270 4.17 1.49 -4.25
C LEU A 270 5.54 0.79 -4.19
N ALA A 271 5.59 -0.40 -3.60
CA ALA A 271 6.80 -1.21 -3.54
C ALA A 271 7.24 -1.66 -4.94
N ALA A 272 6.31 -2.09 -5.79
CA ALA A 272 6.60 -2.44 -7.18
C ALA A 272 7.08 -1.22 -7.98
N ALA A 273 6.46 -0.06 -7.78
CA ALA A 273 6.93 1.19 -8.39
C ALA A 273 8.35 1.54 -7.96
N GLN A 274 8.66 1.42 -6.65
CA GLN A 274 10.00 1.64 -6.11
C GLN A 274 11.04 0.70 -6.75
N ASP A 275 10.74 -0.60 -6.85
CA ASP A 275 11.66 -1.59 -7.43
C ASP A 275 11.90 -1.36 -8.93
N LEU A 276 10.93 -0.74 -9.62
CA LEU A 276 11.03 -0.35 -11.03
C LEU A 276 11.67 1.05 -11.24
N GLY A 277 12.13 1.71 -10.18
CA GLY A 277 12.69 3.06 -10.26
C GLY A 277 11.68 4.15 -10.57
N LEU A 278 10.38 3.89 -10.38
CA LEU A 278 9.30 4.83 -10.59
C LEU A 278 9.12 5.74 -9.36
N ARG A 279 8.59 6.92 -9.57
CA ARG A 279 8.04 7.74 -8.49
C ARG A 279 6.66 7.20 -8.11
N TYR A 280 6.28 7.36 -6.85
CA TYR A 280 4.99 6.86 -6.40
C TYR A 280 4.30 7.80 -5.40
N ALA A 281 2.97 7.75 -5.40
CA ALA A 281 2.14 8.35 -4.38
C ALA A 281 1.04 7.36 -3.97
N GLY A 282 0.94 7.06 -2.69
CA GLY A 282 -0.08 6.20 -2.11
C GLY A 282 -0.99 6.95 -1.15
N MET A 283 -2.24 6.55 -1.10
CA MET A 283 -3.19 7.03 -0.10
C MET A 283 -4.05 5.88 0.42
N ASP A 284 -4.33 5.90 1.70
CA ASP A 284 -5.31 5.01 2.32
C ASP A 284 -6.01 5.71 3.49
N VAL A 285 -7.26 5.35 3.77
CA VAL A 285 -8.00 5.86 4.93
C VAL A 285 -7.57 5.17 6.22
N SER A 286 -7.11 3.92 6.12
CA SER A 286 -6.74 3.08 7.24
C SER A 286 -5.34 3.43 7.76
N PRO A 287 -5.18 3.82 9.03
CA PRO A 287 -3.85 4.01 9.63
C PRO A 287 -3.02 2.72 9.61
N ALA A 288 -3.66 1.56 9.74
CA ALA A 288 -2.99 0.26 9.67
C ALA A 288 -2.43 -0.02 8.27
N ALA A 289 -3.17 0.33 7.20
CA ALA A 289 -2.69 0.24 5.82
C ALA A 289 -1.46 1.13 5.61
N VAL A 290 -1.53 2.39 6.02
CA VAL A 290 -0.42 3.35 5.92
C VAL A 290 0.81 2.86 6.69
N ALA A 291 0.65 2.35 7.92
CA ALA A 291 1.74 1.80 8.71
C ALA A 291 2.42 0.58 8.04
N VAL A 292 1.62 -0.33 7.46
CA VAL A 292 2.14 -1.49 6.72
C VAL A 292 2.85 -1.04 5.44
N SER A 293 2.25 -0.16 4.65
CA SER A 293 2.87 0.40 3.44
C SER A 293 4.21 1.07 3.76
N TRP A 294 4.24 1.94 4.76
CA TRP A 294 5.47 2.60 5.18
C TRP A 294 6.57 1.61 5.57
N SER A 295 6.22 0.53 6.27
CA SER A 295 7.21 -0.47 6.69
C SER A 295 7.87 -1.23 5.53
N ARG A 296 7.24 -1.26 4.36
CA ARG A 296 7.76 -1.90 3.14
C ARG A 296 8.64 -0.97 2.31
N LEU A 297 8.39 0.33 2.40
CA LEU A 297 9.01 1.32 1.52
C LEU A 297 10.36 1.78 2.09
N LYS A 298 11.31 2.07 1.19
CA LYS A 298 12.56 2.73 1.56
C LYS A 298 12.28 4.18 1.92
N THR A 299 12.85 4.64 3.01
CA THR A 299 12.54 5.96 3.59
C THR A 299 13.31 7.12 2.96
N GLU A 300 14.41 6.85 2.24
CA GLU A 300 15.34 7.86 1.74
C GLU A 300 14.73 8.93 0.82
N ASN A 301 13.65 8.58 0.11
CA ASN A 301 12.95 9.52 -0.78
C ASN A 301 11.42 9.47 -0.58
N LEU A 302 10.99 9.31 0.66
CA LEU A 302 9.57 9.18 1.00
C LEU A 302 9.13 10.29 1.95
N ARG A 303 8.05 10.97 1.61
CA ARG A 303 7.32 11.89 2.48
C ARG A 303 6.02 11.22 2.92
N VAL A 304 5.81 11.11 4.22
CA VAL A 304 4.61 10.54 4.80
C VAL A 304 3.83 11.62 5.54
N LEU A 305 2.54 11.71 5.26
CA LEU A 305 1.63 12.65 5.91
C LEU A 305 0.49 11.85 6.55
N CYS A 306 0.47 11.85 7.87
CA CYS A 306 -0.58 11.22 8.64
C CYS A 306 -1.21 12.27 9.57
N PRO A 307 -2.55 12.33 9.69
CA PRO A 307 -3.15 12.97 10.84
C PRO A 307 -2.59 12.29 12.08
N CYS A 308 -2.12 13.06 13.06
CA CYS A 308 -1.86 12.47 14.37
C CYS A 308 -3.19 12.03 14.96
N GLY A 309 -3.21 10.84 15.58
CA GLY A 309 -4.38 10.35 16.30
C GLY A 309 -4.87 11.42 17.27
N GLN A 310 -6.19 11.56 17.32
CA GLN A 310 -6.84 12.56 18.18
C GLN A 310 -6.59 12.29 19.68
N ASP A 311 -6.93 13.27 20.50
CA ASP A 311 -6.90 13.23 21.96
C ASP A 311 -7.43 11.89 22.51
N GLY A 312 -6.82 11.38 23.57
CA GLY A 312 -7.18 10.10 24.18
C GLY A 312 -6.03 9.10 24.29
N ALA A 313 -4.81 9.52 23.96
CA ALA A 313 -3.61 8.73 24.26
C ALA A 313 -2.53 9.59 24.91
N GLU A 314 -1.94 9.07 25.96
CA GLU A 314 -0.87 9.67 26.73
C GLU A 314 0.40 8.82 26.58
N LEU A 315 1.51 9.45 26.17
CA LEU A 315 2.82 8.81 26.18
C LEU A 315 3.33 8.78 27.63
N LEU A 316 3.55 7.58 28.14
CA LEU A 316 4.15 7.36 29.46
C LEU A 316 5.66 7.20 29.26
N ALA A 317 6.41 8.26 29.57
CA ALA A 317 7.87 8.27 29.42
C ALA A 317 8.51 9.05 30.59
N GLU A 318 9.70 8.59 30.99
CA GLU A 318 10.51 9.26 32.02
C GLU A 318 11.98 9.34 31.63
N TYR A 319 12.67 10.36 32.10
CA TYR A 319 14.11 10.47 31.98
C TYR A 319 14.76 10.52 33.36
N ASP A 320 15.59 9.49 33.64
CA ASP A 320 16.41 9.39 34.84
C ASP A 320 17.74 10.12 34.60
N ARG A 321 17.89 11.31 35.20
CA ARG A 321 19.11 12.15 35.05
C ARG A 321 20.34 11.51 35.67
N GLU A 322 20.17 10.78 36.79
CA GLU A 322 21.31 10.19 37.51
C GLU A 322 21.91 9.03 36.71
N LYS A 323 21.06 8.26 36.07
CA LYS A 323 21.46 7.10 35.25
C LYS A 323 21.66 7.45 33.78
N GLY A 324 21.26 8.64 33.34
CA GLY A 324 21.27 9.03 31.92
C GLY A 324 20.43 8.08 31.06
N ARG A 325 19.16 7.84 31.42
CA ARG A 325 18.28 6.88 30.77
C ARG A 325 16.92 7.47 30.45
N LEU A 326 16.53 7.34 29.19
CA LEU A 326 15.15 7.58 28.74
C LEU A 326 14.42 6.23 28.73
N ARG A 327 13.30 6.13 29.46
CA ARG A 327 12.45 4.97 29.51
C ARG A 327 11.06 5.30 28.98
N ILE A 328 10.52 4.42 28.12
CA ILE A 328 9.17 4.48 27.59
C ILE A 328 8.34 3.40 28.26
N HIS A 329 7.40 3.78 29.10
CA HIS A 329 6.48 2.85 29.76
C HIS A 329 5.31 2.45 28.87
N GLY A 330 5.10 3.11 27.71
CA GLY A 330 4.10 2.79 26.73
C GLY A 330 3.11 3.91 26.42
N LEU A 331 1.97 3.53 25.83
CA LEU A 331 0.84 4.42 25.51
C LEU A 331 -0.38 4.04 26.34
N ARG A 332 -0.88 4.95 27.15
CA ARG A 332 -2.20 4.85 27.77
C ARG A 332 -3.23 5.38 26.80
N ILE A 333 -4.13 4.52 26.32
CA ILE A 333 -5.18 4.87 25.36
C ILE A 333 -6.52 4.83 26.11
N SER A 334 -7.27 5.93 26.04
CA SER A 334 -8.52 6.07 26.80
C SER A 334 -9.74 5.46 26.13
N GLU A 335 -9.72 5.30 24.79
CA GLU A 335 -10.86 4.82 24.02
C GLU A 335 -10.45 3.87 22.89
N GLY A 336 -11.35 2.99 22.46
CA GLY A 336 -11.16 2.09 21.35
C GLY A 336 -10.58 0.73 21.73
N PRO A 337 -10.17 -0.08 20.74
CA PRO A 337 -9.81 -1.49 20.95
C PRO A 337 -8.56 -1.72 21.79
N LEU A 338 -7.76 -0.70 22.03
CA LEU A 338 -6.53 -0.74 22.85
C LEU A 338 -6.70 -0.12 24.23
N ALA A 339 -7.89 0.37 24.60
CA ALA A 339 -8.11 1.07 25.87
C ALA A 339 -7.82 0.21 27.13
N GLU A 340 -8.02 -1.10 27.03
CA GLU A 340 -7.76 -2.06 28.12
C GLU A 340 -6.39 -2.76 27.98
N ALA A 341 -5.59 -2.41 26.98
CA ALA A 341 -4.28 -3.01 26.79
C ALA A 341 -3.27 -2.46 27.81
N ASP A 342 -2.29 -3.30 28.20
CA ASP A 342 -1.11 -2.80 28.91
C ASP A 342 -0.45 -1.70 28.04
N PRO A 343 -0.06 -0.56 28.64
CA PRO A 343 0.50 0.55 27.88
C PRO A 343 1.70 0.20 27.00
N LEU A 344 2.60 -0.67 27.47
CA LEU A 344 3.74 -1.11 26.67
C LEU A 344 3.32 -2.08 25.57
N ASP A 345 2.33 -2.94 25.83
CA ASP A 345 1.78 -3.86 24.84
C ASP A 345 0.95 -3.15 23.76
N ALA A 346 0.35 -2.00 24.08
CA ALA A 346 -0.31 -1.15 23.11
C ALA A 346 0.66 -0.50 22.11
N LEU A 347 1.94 -0.38 22.46
CA LEU A 347 2.98 0.27 21.66
C LEU A 347 3.64 -0.74 20.71
N GLU A 348 3.64 -0.44 19.42
CA GLU A 348 4.31 -1.23 18.35
C GLU A 348 5.72 -0.77 18.07
N SER A 349 5.90 0.55 17.99
CA SER A 349 7.20 1.18 17.79
C SER A 349 7.23 2.58 18.36
N TRP A 350 8.44 3.05 18.64
CA TRP A 350 8.72 4.44 18.94
C TRP A 350 10.02 4.88 18.29
N GLU A 351 10.10 6.16 17.99
CA GLU A 351 11.21 6.77 17.28
C GLU A 351 11.59 8.07 17.99
N THR A 352 12.87 8.28 18.23
CA THR A 352 13.39 9.56 18.71
C THR A 352 13.82 10.42 17.54
N GLY A 353 13.71 11.74 17.66
CA GLY A 353 14.15 12.66 16.63
C GLY A 353 13.96 14.12 17.02
N HIS A 354 14.19 14.99 16.06
CA HIS A 354 14.00 16.43 16.18
C HIS A 354 13.00 16.96 15.15
N MET A 355 12.53 18.18 15.35
CA MET A 355 11.62 18.87 14.44
C MET A 355 12.39 19.89 13.61
N GLU A 356 12.37 19.74 12.30
CA GLU A 356 12.87 20.75 11.37
C GLU A 356 11.67 21.43 10.72
N LYS A 357 11.35 22.64 11.14
CA LYS A 357 10.07 23.31 10.86
C LYS A 357 8.90 22.46 11.38
N ASP A 358 8.10 21.88 10.46
CA ASP A 358 6.97 21.00 10.81
C ASP A 358 7.24 19.52 10.43
N VAL A 359 8.48 19.19 10.08
CA VAL A 359 8.89 17.83 9.65
C VAL A 359 9.60 17.13 10.80
N PHE A 360 9.12 15.96 11.18
CA PHE A 360 9.83 15.07 12.11
C PHE A 360 10.99 14.37 11.41
N ARG A 361 12.19 14.52 11.96
CA ARG A 361 13.42 13.86 11.51
C ARG A 361 13.79 12.76 12.49
N PRO A 362 13.62 11.48 12.13
CA PRO A 362 14.00 10.40 13.01
C PRO A 362 15.50 10.28 13.14
N GLU A 363 15.96 9.93 14.33
CA GLU A 363 17.36 9.63 14.63
C GLU A 363 17.54 8.18 15.02
N ARG A 364 16.62 7.63 15.83
CA ARG A 364 16.66 6.24 16.27
C ARG A 364 15.25 5.67 16.24
N THR A 365 15.12 4.42 15.77
CA THR A 365 13.85 3.69 15.68
C THR A 365 13.92 2.41 16.50
N TYR A 366 12.92 2.18 17.34
CA TYR A 366 12.73 0.99 18.14
C TYR A 366 11.40 0.35 17.79
N ARG A 367 11.43 -0.91 17.30
CA ARG A 367 10.24 -1.56 16.73
C ARG A 367 10.18 -3.03 17.12
N ARG A 368 8.97 -3.51 17.38
CA ARG A 368 8.69 -4.95 17.47
C ARG A 368 8.80 -5.60 16.10
N SER A 369 9.33 -6.82 16.05
CA SER A 369 9.33 -7.63 14.84
C SER A 369 8.96 -9.07 15.17
N PHE A 370 8.69 -9.87 14.15
CA PHE A 370 8.40 -11.29 14.33
C PHE A 370 9.55 -12.05 15.00
N GLN A 371 10.78 -11.68 14.68
CA GLN A 371 11.99 -12.30 15.27
C GLN A 371 12.32 -11.73 16.65
N TYR A 372 11.98 -10.46 16.89
CA TYR A 372 12.25 -9.73 18.12
C TYR A 372 10.97 -9.05 18.61
N PRO A 373 10.08 -9.81 19.29
CA PRO A 373 8.79 -9.28 19.75
C PRO A 373 8.93 -8.33 20.95
N ALA A 374 10.04 -8.39 21.69
CA ALA A 374 10.34 -7.45 22.77
C ALA A 374 10.60 -6.05 22.19
N LEU A 375 9.95 -5.04 22.75
CA LEU A 375 10.24 -3.66 22.43
C LEU A 375 11.37 -3.16 23.34
N VAL A 376 12.36 -2.50 22.79
CA VAL A 376 13.34 -1.77 23.58
C VAL A 376 12.61 -0.58 24.21
N ASP A 377 12.46 -0.61 25.54
CA ASP A 377 11.72 0.37 26.34
C ASP A 377 12.65 1.34 27.09
N GLU A 378 13.95 1.07 27.14
CA GLU A 378 14.94 1.90 27.82
C GLU A 378 16.19 2.11 26.98
N VAL A 379 16.65 3.34 26.88
CA VAL A 379 17.89 3.70 26.17
C VAL A 379 18.75 4.63 26.99
N ARG A 380 20.08 4.48 26.91
CA ARG A 380 21.04 5.40 27.50
C ARG A 380 21.24 6.61 26.59
N MET A 381 21.13 7.80 27.16
CA MET A 381 21.46 9.05 26.49
C MET A 381 21.78 10.15 27.49
N ALA A 382 22.69 11.04 27.15
CA ALA A 382 22.96 12.23 27.95
C ALA A 382 21.75 13.21 27.88
N GLU A 383 21.60 14.08 28.87
CA GLU A 383 20.53 15.08 28.88
C GLU A 383 20.56 16.01 27.66
N ALA A 384 21.77 16.30 27.16
CA ALA A 384 21.96 17.08 25.93
C ALA A 384 21.52 16.34 24.65
N GLU A 385 21.43 15.01 24.71
CA GLU A 385 21.01 14.13 23.60
C GLU A 385 19.52 13.77 23.66
N LEU A 386 18.78 14.34 24.62
CA LEU A 386 17.33 14.08 24.70
C LEU A 386 16.64 14.51 23.41
N PRO A 387 15.78 13.67 22.83
CA PRO A 387 15.11 14.00 21.59
C PRO A 387 14.18 15.19 21.77
N GLU A 388 14.08 16.03 20.76
CA GLU A 388 13.07 17.11 20.73
C GLU A 388 11.65 16.55 20.65
N ALA A 389 11.51 15.40 20.00
CA ALA A 389 10.22 14.74 19.83
C ALA A 389 10.34 13.21 19.82
N ILE A 390 9.24 12.54 20.18
CA ILE A 390 9.07 11.09 20.10
C ILE A 390 7.84 10.82 19.23
N LEU A 391 8.03 10.04 18.15
CA LEU A 391 6.96 9.50 17.33
C LEU A 391 6.64 8.09 17.81
N THR A 392 5.39 7.81 18.12
CA THR A 392 4.92 6.49 18.51
C THR A 392 4.00 5.91 17.44
N THR A 393 3.98 4.59 17.31
CA THR A 393 2.98 3.86 16.53
C THR A 393 2.37 2.80 17.44
N ASP A 394 1.05 2.84 17.61
CA ASP A 394 0.36 1.83 18.40
C ASP A 394 0.09 0.53 17.61
N ALA A 395 -0.40 -0.50 18.30
CA ALA A 395 -0.72 -1.79 17.69
C ALA A 395 -1.83 -1.71 16.64
N ALA A 396 -2.64 -0.66 16.62
CA ALA A 396 -3.62 -0.37 15.57
C ALA A 396 -3.01 0.35 14.36
N GLY A 397 -1.75 0.79 14.46
CA GLY A 397 -1.05 1.54 13.42
C GLY A 397 -1.26 3.04 13.51
N VAL A 398 -1.94 3.52 14.54
CA VAL A 398 -2.14 4.98 14.74
C VAL A 398 -0.83 5.59 15.21
N ARG A 399 -0.42 6.66 14.57
CA ARG A 399 0.80 7.39 14.88
C ARG A 399 0.52 8.64 15.69
N ARG A 400 1.39 8.91 16.66
CA ARG A 400 1.29 10.10 17.51
C ARG A 400 2.68 10.68 17.75
N LEU A 401 2.81 11.98 17.51
CA LEU A 401 4.02 12.72 17.77
C LEU A 401 3.88 13.49 19.08
N TYR A 402 4.88 13.40 19.93
CA TYR A 402 4.96 14.08 21.21
C TYR A 402 6.22 14.93 21.23
N ARG A 403 6.09 16.23 21.51
CA ARG A 403 7.22 17.13 21.74
C ARG A 403 7.63 17.12 23.19
N LEU A 404 8.93 17.20 23.43
CA LEU A 404 9.50 17.34 24.78
C LEU A 404 9.33 18.78 25.25
N GLU A 405 8.52 18.98 26.28
CA GLU A 405 8.41 20.25 26.99
C GLU A 405 9.34 20.22 28.19
N ARG A 406 10.35 21.09 28.18
CA ARG A 406 11.14 21.36 29.39
C ARG A 406 10.25 22.24 30.30
N SER A 407 9.76 21.70 31.41
CA SER A 407 9.10 22.52 32.42
C SER A 407 10.06 23.63 32.84
N GLY A 408 9.77 24.86 32.46
CA GLY A 408 10.58 26.02 32.73
C GLY A 408 10.85 26.16 34.22
N GLY A 409 12.11 26.24 34.58
CA GLY A 409 12.48 26.92 35.82
C GLY A 409 11.87 28.31 35.75
N GLY A 410 10.98 28.61 36.65
CA GLY A 410 10.42 29.95 36.77
C GLY A 410 11.55 30.97 36.75
N ASN A 411 11.37 31.97 35.94
CA ASN A 411 12.19 33.19 36.03
C ASN A 411 12.06 33.73 37.44
N PRO A 412 13.11 33.82 38.26
CA PRO A 412 13.07 34.61 39.46
C PRO A 412 13.61 36.00 39.12
N GLU A 413 12.79 36.83 38.46
CA GLU A 413 13.03 38.26 38.39
C GLU A 413 11.79 38.95 37.82
N GLU A 414 10.88 39.29 38.72
CA GLU A 414 10.10 40.52 38.75
C GLU A 414 9.59 40.68 40.17
N GLY A 415 10.43 41.37 40.97
CA GLY A 415 10.08 41.96 42.24
C GLY A 415 10.37 43.43 42.13
#